data_e917293a2c79dccbd64e29112ebd4925
#
_entry.id   e917293a2c79dccbd64e29112ebd4925
#
_cell.length_a   1.000
_cell.length_b   1.000
_cell.length_c   1.000
_cell.angle_alpha   90.00
_cell.angle_beta   90.00
_cell.angle_gamma   90.00
#
_symmetry.space_group_name_H-M   'P 1'
#
loop_
_entity.id
_entity.type
_entity.pdbx_description
1 polymer ?
#
loop_
_entity_poly.entity_id
_entity_poly.type
_entity_poly.pdbx_seq_one_letter_code
_entity_poly.pdbx_strand_id
1 'polypeptide(L)'
;MDNLPYGKFNLSKSVFKQHLRDAYFVENFGIEKAEKENLRNSIVTFYDVKDDIRSILNKIDIDVSNARILDQTTVLLDEKKVDTVFSKVPYLVSMAVKDFSTLSPDDFHIGTNVIERLIPLPNNEPIIGVIDTLFDNRVYFGEWVDYYEMISEDIRKNSDDYRHGTAVTSLIVDAPGLNANLDDGCGRFQVRHFGVALHTGFSSFNIIKQIKEIVSNNPDIKVWNLSLGSNDEVKDNFISAEAAVLDQIQYEYDVVFVVAGTNAYMNKGKRKKIGSPADSLNSIIVNSVDFEGKPTDYSREGTVLSFFIKPDVAYYGGGNKQYINVCEPLGLARVTGTSYAAPLIARKLAYLIHIMGLRREEAKALLIDSAIGWNNEKTFEERVLIGNGIVPIRIENI
;
A
#
# COMPACT_ATOMS: atom_id res chain seq x y z
N MET A 1 11.20 -41.89 -5.98
CA MET A 1 10.67 -40.89 -6.95
C MET A 1 11.10 -41.17 -8.40
N ASP A 2 12.23 -41.82 -8.63
CA ASP A 2 12.74 -41.99 -10.00
C ASP A 2 12.00 -43.02 -10.86
N ASN A 3 11.09 -43.80 -10.29
CA ASN A 3 10.31 -44.84 -10.98
C ASN A 3 8.84 -44.42 -11.26
N LEU A 4 8.47 -43.17 -11.06
CA LEU A 4 7.11 -42.69 -11.33
C LEU A 4 6.90 -42.43 -12.83
N PRO A 5 5.74 -42.81 -13.41
CA PRO A 5 5.49 -42.74 -14.83
C PRO A 5 5.08 -41.33 -15.29
N TYR A 6 5.90 -40.29 -15.01
CA TYR A 6 5.61 -38.90 -15.35
C TYR A 6 5.41 -38.66 -16.86
N GLY A 7 6.04 -39.47 -17.71
CA GLY A 7 5.83 -39.38 -19.16
C GLY A 7 4.40 -39.68 -19.64
N LYS A 8 3.60 -40.38 -18.84
CA LYS A 8 2.18 -40.64 -19.16
C LYS A 8 1.29 -39.38 -19.07
N PHE A 9 1.78 -38.31 -18.42
CA PHE A 9 1.05 -37.07 -18.21
C PHE A 9 1.49 -35.92 -19.13
N ASN A 10 2.31 -36.20 -20.14
CA ASN A 10 2.93 -35.18 -21.01
C ASN A 10 3.66 -34.07 -20.24
N LEU A 11 4.23 -34.39 -19.09
CA LEU A 11 4.98 -33.46 -18.23
C LEU A 11 6.47 -33.78 -18.26
N SER A 12 7.31 -32.76 -18.18
CA SER A 12 8.74 -32.97 -17.90
C SER A 12 8.94 -33.47 -16.47
N LYS A 13 10.03 -34.19 -16.21
CA LYS A 13 10.38 -34.69 -14.85
C LYS A 13 10.43 -33.56 -13.81
N SER A 14 10.91 -32.37 -14.18
CA SER A 14 10.97 -31.20 -13.30
C SER A 14 9.59 -30.66 -12.95
N VAL A 15 8.74 -30.50 -13.95
CA VAL A 15 7.35 -30.02 -13.75
C VAL A 15 6.53 -31.03 -12.94
N PHE A 16 6.69 -32.33 -13.19
CA PHE A 16 6.03 -33.34 -12.40
C PHE A 16 6.46 -33.34 -10.92
N LYS A 17 7.78 -33.16 -10.65
CA LYS A 17 8.29 -32.99 -9.29
C LYS A 17 7.74 -31.74 -8.61
N GLN A 18 7.59 -30.66 -9.35
CA GLN A 18 6.99 -29.43 -8.81
C GLN A 18 5.54 -29.67 -8.40
N HIS A 19 4.71 -30.24 -9.28
CA HIS A 19 3.32 -30.56 -8.94
C HIS A 19 3.18 -31.52 -7.74
N LEU A 20 4.07 -32.49 -7.61
CA LEU A 20 4.09 -33.37 -6.42
C LEU A 20 4.44 -32.62 -5.14
N ARG A 21 5.38 -31.66 -5.23
CA ARG A 21 5.75 -30.82 -4.09
C ARG A 21 4.57 -29.92 -3.69
N ASP A 22 3.95 -29.28 -4.67
CA ASP A 22 2.81 -28.40 -4.43
C ASP A 22 1.63 -29.18 -3.84
N ALA A 23 1.32 -30.36 -4.38
CA ALA A 23 0.28 -31.24 -3.86
C ALA A 23 0.57 -31.77 -2.42
N TYR A 24 1.84 -31.88 -2.03
CA TYR A 24 2.22 -32.33 -0.68
C TYR A 24 1.75 -31.37 0.41
N PHE A 25 1.66 -30.08 0.11
CA PHE A 25 1.21 -29.05 1.04
C PHE A 25 -0.31 -28.84 1.06
N VAL A 26 -1.05 -29.53 0.17
CA VAL A 26 -2.51 -29.48 0.17
C VAL A 26 -3.03 -30.54 1.15
N GLU A 27 -3.59 -30.10 2.27
CA GLU A 27 -4.17 -30.98 3.28
C GLU A 27 -5.57 -31.47 2.88
N ASN A 28 -6.42 -30.55 2.41
CA ASN A 28 -7.76 -30.87 1.92
C ASN A 28 -8.29 -29.76 1.01
N PHE A 29 -9.38 -30.10 0.30
CA PHE A 29 -10.22 -29.11 -0.39
C PHE A 29 -11.54 -29.05 0.36
N GLY A 30 -11.93 -27.86 0.78
CA GLY A 30 -13.16 -27.63 1.51
C GLY A 30 -13.92 -26.43 0.97
N ILE A 31 -15.19 -26.35 1.28
CA ILE A 31 -16.00 -25.15 1.06
C ILE A 31 -15.97 -24.36 2.36
N GLU A 32 -15.38 -23.18 2.34
CA GLU A 32 -15.38 -22.28 3.49
C GLU A 32 -16.83 -21.81 3.75
N LYS A 33 -17.27 -21.93 4.99
CA LYS A 33 -18.58 -21.38 5.38
C LYS A 33 -18.40 -19.89 5.56
N ALA A 34 -18.91 -19.11 4.62
CA ALA A 34 -18.96 -17.65 4.75
C ALA A 34 -19.83 -17.27 5.95
N GLU A 35 -19.29 -16.50 6.89
CA GLU A 35 -20.08 -15.76 7.84
C GLU A 35 -20.83 -14.66 7.09
N LYS A 36 -22.16 -14.61 7.23
CA LYS A 36 -22.98 -13.55 6.63
C LYS A 36 -22.74 -12.26 7.39
N GLU A 37 -21.85 -11.43 6.91
CA GLU A 37 -21.80 -10.02 7.28
C GLU A 37 -22.82 -9.24 6.45
N ASN A 38 -23.43 -8.19 7.00
CA ASN A 38 -24.35 -7.30 6.30
C ASN A 38 -23.59 -6.45 5.28
N LEU A 39 -23.61 -6.90 4.04
CA LEU A 39 -22.84 -6.35 2.93
C LEU A 39 -23.68 -5.29 2.18
N ARG A 40 -23.38 -4.01 2.30
CA ARG A 40 -24.09 -2.98 1.51
C ARG A 40 -23.65 -2.94 0.05
N ASN A 41 -22.34 -3.00 -0.21
CA ASN A 41 -21.73 -3.12 -1.55
C ASN A 41 -20.45 -3.94 -1.42
N SER A 42 -20.12 -4.77 -2.40
CA SER A 42 -18.94 -5.62 -2.37
C SER A 42 -18.17 -5.56 -3.68
N ILE A 43 -16.85 -5.54 -3.58
CA ILE A 43 -15.96 -5.75 -4.71
C ILE A 43 -15.83 -7.26 -4.90
N VAL A 44 -16.19 -7.73 -6.08
CA VAL A 44 -16.21 -9.15 -6.44
C VAL A 44 -15.21 -9.38 -7.56
N THR A 45 -14.26 -10.29 -7.35
CA THR A 45 -13.28 -10.70 -8.36
C THR A 45 -13.51 -12.15 -8.76
N PHE A 46 -13.49 -12.42 -10.06
CA PHE A 46 -13.64 -13.74 -10.65
C PHE A 46 -12.28 -14.26 -11.12
N TYR A 47 -12.13 -15.58 -11.20
CA TYR A 47 -11.04 -16.17 -11.96
C TYR A 47 -11.13 -15.74 -13.43
N ASP A 48 -10.00 -15.45 -14.05
CA ASP A 48 -9.94 -15.22 -15.48
C ASP A 48 -10.24 -16.53 -16.25
N VAL A 49 -11.50 -16.65 -16.63
CA VAL A 49 -11.99 -17.77 -17.45
C VAL A 49 -12.01 -17.42 -18.95
N LYS A 50 -11.34 -16.33 -19.34
CA LYS A 50 -11.30 -15.78 -20.71
C LYS A 50 -12.66 -15.32 -21.24
N ASP A 51 -13.66 -15.20 -20.39
CA ASP A 51 -14.97 -14.60 -20.66
C ASP A 51 -15.01 -13.19 -20.03
N ASP A 52 -15.58 -12.21 -20.75
CA ASP A 52 -15.84 -10.88 -20.20
C ASP A 52 -16.81 -11.00 -19.00
N ILE A 53 -16.49 -10.31 -17.91
CA ILE A 53 -17.29 -10.27 -16.69
C ILE A 53 -18.76 -9.90 -16.95
N ARG A 54 -19.04 -9.04 -17.94
CA ARG A 54 -20.40 -8.69 -18.35
C ARG A 54 -21.15 -9.91 -18.91
N SER A 55 -20.45 -10.72 -19.70
CA SER A 55 -21.00 -11.98 -20.22
C SER A 55 -21.32 -12.95 -19.10
N ILE A 56 -20.43 -13.06 -18.10
CA ILE A 56 -20.64 -13.93 -16.93
C ILE A 56 -21.86 -13.49 -16.14
N LEU A 57 -21.97 -12.19 -15.82
CA LEU A 57 -23.05 -11.64 -15.02
C LEU A 57 -24.41 -11.73 -15.76
N ASN A 58 -24.43 -11.48 -17.06
CA ASN A 58 -25.63 -11.64 -17.88
C ASN A 58 -26.13 -13.10 -17.92
N LYS A 59 -25.23 -14.10 -17.94
CA LYS A 59 -25.60 -15.53 -17.90
C LYS A 59 -26.33 -15.94 -16.62
N ILE A 60 -26.21 -15.15 -15.56
CA ILE A 60 -26.86 -15.39 -14.25
C ILE A 60 -27.97 -14.38 -13.95
N ASP A 61 -28.46 -13.68 -14.97
CA ASP A 61 -29.55 -12.70 -14.91
C ASP A 61 -29.24 -11.45 -14.05
N ILE A 62 -27.97 -11.05 -13.96
CA ILE A 62 -27.56 -9.82 -13.32
C ILE A 62 -27.43 -8.71 -14.38
N ASP A 63 -28.27 -7.68 -14.26
CA ASP A 63 -28.18 -6.50 -15.10
C ASP A 63 -26.86 -5.73 -14.84
N VAL A 64 -26.09 -5.58 -15.91
CA VAL A 64 -24.77 -4.93 -15.89
C VAL A 64 -24.79 -3.51 -16.49
N SER A 65 -25.95 -2.99 -16.90
CA SER A 65 -26.09 -1.68 -17.55
C SER A 65 -25.53 -0.55 -16.68
N ASN A 66 -25.65 -0.67 -15.35
CA ASN A 66 -25.15 0.26 -14.35
C ASN A 66 -24.04 -0.35 -13.44
N ALA A 67 -23.45 -1.48 -13.83
CA ALA A 67 -22.42 -2.11 -13.03
C ALA A 67 -21.11 -1.30 -13.09
N ARG A 68 -20.53 -1.04 -11.92
CA ARG A 68 -19.20 -0.42 -11.82
C ARG A 68 -18.14 -1.50 -11.97
N ILE A 69 -17.61 -1.63 -13.19
CA ILE A 69 -16.57 -2.61 -13.55
C ILE A 69 -15.22 -1.94 -13.42
N LEU A 70 -14.31 -2.59 -12.69
CA LEU A 70 -12.94 -2.13 -12.48
C LEU A 70 -12.02 -2.62 -13.62
N ASP A 71 -12.12 -3.92 -13.93
CA ASP A 71 -11.36 -4.57 -15.00
C ASP A 71 -12.13 -5.77 -15.58
N GLN A 72 -11.44 -6.63 -16.33
CA GLN A 72 -12.07 -7.80 -16.99
C GLN A 72 -12.61 -8.83 -15.99
N THR A 73 -12.17 -8.80 -14.73
CA THR A 73 -12.49 -9.81 -13.72
C THR A 73 -13.12 -9.25 -12.46
N THR A 74 -13.09 -7.92 -12.25
CA THR A 74 -13.48 -7.29 -10.98
C THR A 74 -14.63 -6.30 -11.17
N VAL A 75 -15.67 -6.42 -10.32
CA VAL A 75 -16.87 -5.59 -10.35
C VAL A 75 -17.37 -5.24 -8.96
N LEU A 76 -17.98 -4.06 -8.81
CA LEU A 76 -18.72 -3.67 -7.61
C LEU A 76 -20.18 -4.05 -7.75
N LEU A 77 -20.69 -4.86 -6.83
CA LEU A 77 -22.07 -5.34 -6.79
C LEU A 77 -22.77 -4.94 -5.49
N ASP A 78 -24.07 -4.71 -5.56
CA ASP A 78 -24.94 -4.55 -4.38
C ASP A 78 -25.21 -5.91 -3.70
N GLU A 79 -25.66 -5.86 -2.44
CA GLU A 79 -25.89 -7.04 -1.59
C GLU A 79 -26.72 -8.14 -2.28
N LYS A 80 -27.81 -7.78 -2.95
CA LYS A 80 -28.69 -8.75 -3.61
C LYS A 80 -28.02 -9.47 -4.78
N LYS A 81 -27.21 -8.73 -5.53
CA LYS A 81 -26.44 -9.28 -6.67
C LYS A 81 -25.30 -10.16 -6.19
N VAL A 82 -24.65 -9.79 -5.07
CA VAL A 82 -23.59 -10.60 -4.44
C VAL A 82 -24.10 -11.98 -4.04
N ASP A 83 -25.24 -12.06 -3.35
CA ASP A 83 -25.85 -13.36 -2.97
C ASP A 83 -26.16 -14.23 -4.19
N THR A 84 -26.60 -13.61 -5.30
CA THR A 84 -26.87 -14.31 -6.55
C THR A 84 -25.57 -14.85 -7.17
N VAL A 85 -24.52 -14.05 -7.21
CA VAL A 85 -23.20 -14.46 -7.72
C VAL A 85 -22.65 -15.59 -6.88
N PHE A 86 -22.64 -15.43 -5.56
CA PHE A 86 -22.12 -16.44 -4.63
C PHE A 86 -22.80 -17.81 -4.80
N SER A 87 -24.10 -17.80 -5.07
CA SER A 87 -24.87 -19.05 -5.24
C SER A 87 -24.73 -19.70 -6.61
N LYS A 88 -24.43 -18.93 -7.67
CA LYS A 88 -24.49 -19.39 -9.06
C LYS A 88 -23.14 -19.47 -9.77
N VAL A 89 -22.08 -18.82 -9.24
CA VAL A 89 -20.79 -18.72 -9.92
C VAL A 89 -19.70 -19.48 -9.15
N PRO A 90 -19.26 -20.65 -9.64
CA PRO A 90 -18.27 -21.48 -8.94
C PRO A 90 -16.82 -20.97 -9.05
N TYR A 91 -16.55 -19.97 -9.88
CA TYR A 91 -15.22 -19.37 -10.10
C TYR A 91 -15.08 -17.98 -9.47
N LEU A 92 -15.78 -17.73 -8.39
CA LEU A 92 -15.59 -16.56 -7.55
C LEU A 92 -14.26 -16.70 -6.79
N VAL A 93 -13.38 -15.70 -6.91
CA VAL A 93 -12.08 -15.69 -6.23
C VAL A 93 -12.15 -14.96 -4.90
N SER A 94 -12.79 -13.79 -4.89
CA SER A 94 -12.69 -12.87 -3.78
C SER A 94 -13.89 -11.95 -3.70
N MET A 95 -14.32 -11.68 -2.47
CA MET A 95 -15.26 -10.62 -2.16
C MET A 95 -14.60 -9.71 -1.12
N ALA A 96 -14.32 -8.46 -1.48
CA ALA A 96 -13.95 -7.44 -0.53
C ALA A 96 -15.19 -6.64 -0.13
N VAL A 97 -15.41 -6.50 1.16
CA VAL A 97 -16.69 -6.04 1.70
C VAL A 97 -16.63 -4.64 2.27
N LYS A 98 -15.44 -4.05 2.44
CA LYS A 98 -15.28 -2.81 3.19
C LYS A 98 -14.42 -1.77 2.50
N ASP A 99 -14.82 -0.52 2.69
CA ASP A 99 -14.22 0.69 2.14
C ASP A 99 -12.93 1.12 2.87
N PHE A 100 -12.03 1.83 2.18
CA PHE A 100 -10.97 2.67 2.78
C PHE A 100 -11.52 3.83 3.64
N SER A 101 -12.75 3.75 4.06
CA SER A 101 -13.53 4.86 4.59
C SER A 101 -13.07 5.43 5.93
N THR A 102 -11.94 4.96 6.46
CA THR A 102 -11.36 5.56 7.65
C THR A 102 -9.85 5.62 7.51
N LEU A 103 -9.33 6.74 7.01
CA LEU A 103 -8.02 7.22 7.42
C LEU A 103 -8.03 7.23 8.93
N SER A 104 -7.05 6.60 9.57
CA SER A 104 -6.95 6.67 11.03
C SER A 104 -6.70 8.12 11.42
N PRO A 105 -7.61 8.78 12.15
CA PRO A 105 -7.42 10.17 12.59
C PRO A 105 -6.40 10.32 13.72
N ASP A 106 -5.76 9.23 14.12
CA ASP A 106 -4.89 9.15 15.29
C ASP A 106 -3.42 9.52 15.01
N ASP A 107 -3.16 10.31 13.99
CA ASP A 107 -1.91 11.02 13.85
C ASP A 107 -1.84 12.08 14.95
N PHE A 108 -0.99 11.84 15.93
CA PHE A 108 -0.77 12.78 17.02
C PHE A 108 -0.25 14.11 16.45
N HIS A 109 -1.04 15.16 16.57
CA HIS A 109 -0.75 16.48 16.08
C HIS A 109 -0.41 17.40 17.26
N ILE A 110 0.78 17.98 17.27
CA ILE A 110 1.16 18.99 18.27
C ILE A 110 1.66 20.26 17.53
N GLY A 111 0.81 21.26 17.52
CA GLY A 111 1.15 22.66 17.27
C GLY A 111 1.67 22.99 15.87
N THR A 112 1.29 24.17 15.41
CA THR A 112 1.77 24.77 14.16
C THR A 112 2.63 25.99 14.49
N ASN A 113 3.85 26.04 13.90
CA ASN A 113 4.66 27.25 13.83
C ASN A 113 4.75 27.65 12.37
N VAL A 114 4.41 28.91 12.05
CA VAL A 114 4.64 29.48 10.72
C VAL A 114 6.14 29.44 10.42
N ILE A 115 6.52 28.94 9.24
CA ILE A 115 7.92 28.96 8.82
C ILE A 115 8.04 29.72 7.50
N GLU A 116 8.89 30.70 7.52
CA GLU A 116 9.53 31.21 6.32
C GLU A 116 10.78 30.36 6.04
N ARG A 117 10.62 29.29 5.28
CA ARG A 117 11.71 28.46 4.82
C ARG A 117 11.86 28.58 3.31
N LEU A 118 13.06 28.81 2.85
CA LEU A 118 13.38 28.86 1.43
C LEU A 118 14.22 27.64 1.08
N ILE A 119 13.79 26.92 0.05
CA ILE A 119 14.57 25.85 -0.59
C ILE A 119 14.82 26.23 -2.05
N PRO A 120 15.88 25.72 -2.69
CA PRO A 120 16.13 25.95 -4.11
C PRO A 120 14.91 25.57 -4.96
N LEU A 121 14.72 26.19 -6.10
CA LEU A 121 13.73 25.78 -7.07
C LEU A 121 14.08 24.40 -7.66
N PRO A 122 13.09 23.59 -8.04
CA PRO A 122 13.34 22.31 -8.70
C PRO A 122 14.04 22.53 -10.05
N ASN A 123 14.84 21.54 -10.45
CA ASN A 123 15.51 21.57 -11.74
C ASN A 123 15.15 20.28 -12.51
N ASN A 124 15.88 19.22 -12.42
CA ASN A 124 15.58 17.96 -13.11
C ASN A 124 15.62 16.77 -12.13
N GLU A 125 15.23 17.00 -10.89
CA GLU A 125 15.18 15.94 -9.90
C GLU A 125 14.13 14.89 -10.29
N PRO A 126 14.36 13.62 -9.96
CA PRO A 126 13.40 12.56 -10.22
C PRO A 126 12.05 12.81 -9.54
N ILE A 127 10.99 12.33 -10.19
CA ILE A 127 9.61 12.50 -9.71
C ILE A 127 9.19 11.25 -8.93
N ILE A 128 8.60 11.45 -7.76
CA ILE A 128 7.88 10.43 -6.99
C ILE A 128 6.38 10.73 -7.07
N GLY A 129 5.57 9.72 -7.40
CA GLY A 129 4.13 9.84 -7.37
C GLY A 129 3.59 9.73 -5.94
N VAL A 130 2.65 10.57 -5.58
CA VAL A 130 1.93 10.51 -4.30
C VAL A 130 0.44 10.38 -4.56
N ILE A 131 -0.18 9.38 -3.95
CA ILE A 131 -1.62 9.17 -3.98
C ILE A 131 -2.10 9.24 -2.54
N ASP A 132 -2.81 10.32 -2.19
CA ASP A 132 -3.15 10.65 -0.80
C ASP A 132 -4.41 11.53 -0.71
N THR A 133 -4.64 12.17 0.42
CA THR A 133 -5.59 13.26 0.59
C THR A 133 -5.15 14.50 -0.19
N LEU A 134 -5.87 15.60 -0.08
CA LEU A 134 -5.58 16.80 -0.83
C LEU A 134 -4.23 17.43 -0.42
N PHE A 135 -3.67 18.25 -1.31
CA PHE A 135 -2.41 18.97 -1.10
C PHE A 135 -2.65 20.50 -1.15
N ASP A 136 -2.03 21.21 -0.22
CA ASP A 136 -2.05 22.67 -0.21
C ASP A 136 -0.78 23.24 -0.87
N ASN A 137 -0.92 23.78 -2.06
CA ASN A 137 0.19 24.33 -2.85
C ASN A 137 0.77 25.65 -2.33
N ARG A 138 0.20 26.25 -1.26
CA ARG A 138 0.69 27.51 -0.65
C ARG A 138 1.86 27.28 0.31
N VAL A 139 2.31 26.05 0.51
CA VAL A 139 3.46 25.70 1.36
C VAL A 139 4.78 26.10 0.70
N TYR A 140 5.84 26.26 1.50
CA TYR A 140 7.16 26.73 1.06
C TYR A 140 7.83 25.86 -0.04
N PHE A 141 7.39 24.63 -0.21
CA PHE A 141 7.88 23.69 -1.22
C PHE A 141 6.88 23.46 -2.37
N GLY A 142 5.86 24.29 -2.50
CA GLY A 142 4.81 24.14 -3.51
C GLY A 142 5.33 24.04 -4.94
N GLU A 143 6.41 24.77 -5.28
CA GLU A 143 7.07 24.71 -6.60
C GLU A 143 7.69 23.33 -6.95
N TRP A 144 7.83 22.45 -5.96
CA TRP A 144 8.32 21.07 -6.13
C TRP A 144 7.21 20.08 -6.45
N VAL A 145 5.95 20.52 -6.50
CA VAL A 145 4.79 19.64 -6.55
C VAL A 145 3.86 19.98 -7.72
N ASP A 146 3.72 19.03 -8.63
CA ASP A 146 2.63 19.04 -9.62
C ASP A 146 1.39 18.44 -8.94
N TYR A 147 0.39 19.25 -8.64
CA TYR A 147 -0.81 18.80 -7.93
C TYR A 147 -2.01 18.60 -8.85
N TYR A 148 -2.63 17.44 -8.71
CA TYR A 148 -3.86 17.04 -9.40
C TYR A 148 -4.93 16.63 -8.39
N GLU A 149 -6.00 17.43 -8.34
CA GLU A 149 -7.14 17.11 -7.51
C GLU A 149 -8.12 16.20 -8.27
N MET A 150 -8.36 15.00 -7.74
CA MET A 150 -9.21 13.98 -8.34
C MET A 150 -10.59 13.93 -7.70
N ILE A 151 -10.90 14.85 -6.78
CA ILE A 151 -12.19 14.96 -6.10
C ILE A 151 -13.11 15.88 -6.90
N SER A 152 -14.38 15.48 -7.05
CA SER A 152 -15.38 16.30 -7.72
C SER A 152 -15.53 17.65 -7.04
N GLU A 153 -15.69 18.72 -7.84
CA GLU A 153 -15.90 20.09 -7.36
C GLU A 153 -17.17 20.23 -6.50
N ASP A 154 -18.17 19.37 -6.72
CA ASP A 154 -19.43 19.38 -5.97
C ASP A 154 -19.28 18.90 -4.52
N ILE A 155 -18.15 18.27 -4.18
CA ILE A 155 -17.87 17.74 -2.84
C ILE A 155 -17.26 18.84 -1.98
N ARG A 156 -17.93 19.14 -0.85
CA ARG A 156 -17.42 20.14 0.10
C ARG A 156 -16.13 19.64 0.77
N LYS A 157 -15.10 20.47 0.71
CA LYS A 157 -13.78 20.24 1.30
C LYS A 157 -13.61 21.08 2.56
N ASN A 158 -12.83 20.55 3.50
CA ASN A 158 -12.46 21.21 4.76
C ASN A 158 -10.94 21.38 4.82
N SER A 159 -10.45 22.23 5.72
CA SER A 159 -9.02 22.44 5.94
C SER A 159 -8.26 21.16 6.30
N ASP A 160 -8.91 20.26 7.03
CA ASP A 160 -8.30 19.00 7.48
C ASP A 160 -8.04 18.00 6.33
N ASP A 161 -8.78 18.14 5.22
CA ASP A 161 -8.60 17.32 4.02
C ASP A 161 -7.24 17.53 3.35
N TYR A 162 -6.57 18.65 3.61
CA TYR A 162 -5.27 19.02 3.02
C TYR A 162 -4.08 18.66 3.91
N ARG A 163 -4.30 18.30 5.18
CA ARG A 163 -3.22 18.14 6.16
C ARG A 163 -2.34 16.94 5.87
N HIS A 164 -2.94 15.77 5.76
CA HIS A 164 -2.19 14.51 5.64
C HIS A 164 -1.40 14.43 4.34
N GLY A 165 -2.02 14.71 3.17
CA GLY A 165 -1.34 14.70 1.89
C GLY A 165 -0.21 15.72 1.80
N THR A 166 -0.41 16.93 2.37
CA THR A 166 0.64 17.96 2.45
C THR A 166 1.81 17.49 3.34
N ALA A 167 1.52 16.90 4.49
CA ALA A 167 2.52 16.38 5.42
C ALA A 167 3.36 15.26 4.81
N VAL A 168 2.72 14.28 4.18
CA VAL A 168 3.39 13.18 3.46
C VAL A 168 4.30 13.71 2.35
N THR A 169 3.79 14.63 1.55
CA THR A 169 4.54 15.25 0.44
C THR A 169 5.75 16.04 0.94
N SER A 170 5.65 16.73 2.08
CA SER A 170 6.75 17.47 2.68
C SER A 170 7.96 16.58 2.99
N LEU A 171 7.71 15.33 3.40
CA LEU A 171 8.77 14.35 3.68
C LEU A 171 9.45 13.84 2.41
N ILE A 172 8.75 13.78 1.30
CA ILE A 172 9.37 13.41 0.03
C ILE A 172 10.28 14.54 -0.47
N VAL A 173 9.78 15.77 -0.42
CA VAL A 173 10.53 16.92 -0.95
C VAL A 173 11.71 17.30 -0.05
N ASP A 174 11.50 17.47 1.26
CA ASP A 174 12.50 18.11 2.15
C ASP A 174 12.66 17.38 3.51
N ALA A 175 12.59 16.04 3.53
CA ALA A 175 12.77 15.29 4.78
C ALA A 175 14.04 15.67 5.57
N PRO A 176 15.24 15.77 4.95
CA PRO A 176 16.46 16.13 5.67
C PRO A 176 16.38 17.52 6.30
N GLY A 177 15.71 18.43 5.65
CA GLY A 177 15.52 19.76 6.15
C GLY A 177 14.55 19.87 7.33
N LEU A 178 13.53 19.02 7.36
CA LEU A 178 12.54 18.92 8.43
C LEU A 178 13.06 18.06 9.60
N ASN A 179 13.86 17.04 9.29
CA ASN A 179 14.35 16.03 10.23
C ASN A 179 15.83 15.73 9.98
N ALA A 180 16.71 16.60 10.49
CA ALA A 180 18.17 16.49 10.26
C ALA A 180 18.76 15.15 10.73
N ASN A 181 18.17 14.52 11.76
CA ASN A 181 18.56 13.21 12.26
C ASN A 181 18.17 12.05 11.32
N LEU A 182 17.32 12.30 10.32
CA LEU A 182 16.91 11.35 9.28
C LEU A 182 17.44 11.76 7.89
N ASP A 183 18.50 12.54 7.84
CA ASP A 183 19.14 12.86 6.55
C ASP A 183 19.63 11.59 5.86
N ASP A 184 18.95 11.25 4.79
CA ASP A 184 19.19 10.02 4.02
C ASP A 184 20.29 10.14 2.97
N GLY A 185 20.74 11.34 2.65
CA GLY A 185 21.70 11.62 1.60
C GLY A 185 21.14 11.52 0.17
N CYS A 186 19.84 11.30 0.02
CA CYS A 186 19.21 11.12 -1.31
C CYS A 186 18.99 12.45 -2.06
N GLY A 187 19.18 13.60 -1.42
CA GLY A 187 18.84 14.90 -2.00
C GLY A 187 17.33 15.19 -1.95
N ARG A 188 16.83 15.95 -2.91
CA ARG A 188 15.40 16.27 -3.04
C ARG A 188 14.78 15.55 -4.23
N PHE A 189 13.47 15.38 -4.18
CA PHE A 189 12.66 14.80 -5.27
C PHE A 189 11.51 15.73 -5.58
N GLN A 190 11.16 15.84 -6.85
CA GLN A 190 9.90 16.41 -7.26
C GLN A 190 8.75 15.43 -6.95
N VAL A 191 7.56 15.96 -6.80
CA VAL A 191 6.36 15.15 -6.51
C VAL A 191 5.29 15.44 -7.54
N ARG A 192 4.66 14.38 -8.03
CA ARG A 192 3.36 14.48 -8.69
C ARG A 192 2.32 13.94 -7.75
N HIS A 193 1.52 14.84 -7.17
CA HIS A 193 0.56 14.53 -6.12
C HIS A 193 -0.85 14.45 -6.67
N PHE A 194 -1.53 13.32 -6.39
CA PHE A 194 -2.93 13.08 -6.75
C PHE A 194 -3.77 13.00 -5.48
N GLY A 195 -4.61 14.03 -5.29
CA GLY A 195 -5.56 14.09 -4.17
C GLY A 195 -6.80 13.27 -4.49
N VAL A 196 -6.86 12.03 -4.05
CA VAL A 196 -7.95 11.08 -4.34
C VAL A 196 -8.91 10.89 -3.17
N ALA A 197 -8.54 11.33 -1.97
CA ALA A 197 -9.25 11.10 -0.72
C ALA A 197 -9.46 12.40 0.05
N LEU A 198 -10.54 12.46 0.84
CA LEU A 198 -10.73 13.46 1.89
C LEU A 198 -10.49 12.79 3.26
N HIS A 199 -10.48 13.55 4.31
CA HIS A 199 -10.32 13.03 5.67
C HIS A 199 -11.44 12.05 6.09
N THR A 200 -12.61 12.11 5.47
CA THR A 200 -13.77 11.25 5.77
C THR A 200 -14.48 10.78 4.50
N GLY A 201 -14.75 9.47 4.42
CA GLY A 201 -15.84 8.94 3.59
C GLY A 201 -15.53 8.57 2.14
N PHE A 202 -14.63 7.60 1.89
CA PHE A 202 -14.35 7.11 0.52
C PHE A 202 -14.65 5.63 0.30
N SER A 203 -14.99 5.33 -0.97
CA SER A 203 -15.11 3.97 -1.47
C SER A 203 -13.74 3.49 -1.96
N SER A 204 -13.24 2.41 -1.40
CA SER A 204 -11.99 1.75 -1.85
C SER A 204 -12.01 1.43 -3.34
N PHE A 205 -13.17 1.05 -3.87
CA PHE A 205 -13.35 0.79 -5.28
C PHE A 205 -13.02 2.01 -6.17
N ASN A 206 -13.50 3.19 -5.78
CA ASN A 206 -13.24 4.40 -6.56
C ASN A 206 -11.75 4.77 -6.50
N ILE A 207 -11.12 4.65 -5.33
CA ILE A 207 -9.69 4.94 -5.17
C ILE A 207 -8.86 3.98 -6.03
N ILE A 208 -9.11 2.68 -5.98
CA ILE A 208 -8.37 1.69 -6.77
C ILE A 208 -8.54 1.94 -8.28
N LYS A 209 -9.74 2.28 -8.73
CA LYS A 209 -9.98 2.66 -10.13
C LYS A 209 -9.17 3.89 -10.51
N GLN A 210 -9.17 4.92 -9.67
CA GLN A 210 -8.37 6.13 -9.89
C GLN A 210 -6.87 5.81 -9.89
N ILE A 211 -6.36 4.95 -8.99
CA ILE A 211 -4.95 4.53 -8.96
C ILE A 211 -4.54 3.93 -10.31
N LYS A 212 -5.35 3.02 -10.88
CA LYS A 212 -5.05 2.42 -12.18
C LYS A 212 -4.99 3.47 -13.29
N GLU A 213 -5.93 4.39 -13.32
CA GLU A 213 -5.97 5.50 -14.28
C GLU A 213 -4.78 6.45 -14.10
N ILE A 214 -4.47 6.84 -12.87
CA ILE A 214 -3.34 7.70 -12.54
C ILE A 214 -2.03 7.07 -13.02
N VAL A 215 -1.75 5.82 -12.66
CA VAL A 215 -0.49 5.15 -13.01
C VAL A 215 -0.37 4.98 -14.52
N SER A 216 -1.44 4.56 -15.20
CA SER A 216 -1.42 4.38 -16.66
C SER A 216 -1.14 5.67 -17.44
N ASN A 217 -1.57 6.80 -16.91
CA ASN A 217 -1.37 8.12 -17.52
C ASN A 217 -0.03 8.77 -17.14
N ASN A 218 0.74 8.17 -16.24
CA ASN A 218 2.02 8.70 -15.75
C ASN A 218 3.15 7.65 -15.83
N PRO A 219 3.50 7.17 -17.04
CA PRO A 219 4.47 6.08 -17.22
C PRO A 219 5.92 6.46 -16.88
N ASP A 220 6.19 7.75 -16.75
CA ASP A 220 7.47 8.31 -16.31
C ASP A 220 7.75 8.12 -14.82
N ILE A 221 6.72 7.91 -14.02
CA ILE A 221 6.85 7.72 -12.58
C ILE A 221 7.03 6.23 -12.27
N LYS A 222 8.16 5.88 -11.62
CA LYS A 222 8.50 4.50 -11.26
C LYS A 222 8.23 4.17 -9.80
N VAL A 223 8.24 5.16 -8.92
CA VAL A 223 8.02 4.98 -7.48
C VAL A 223 6.79 5.78 -7.04
N TRP A 224 5.87 5.10 -6.36
CA TRP A 224 4.61 5.65 -5.88
C TRP A 224 4.51 5.48 -4.37
N ASN A 225 4.18 6.55 -3.66
CA ASN A 225 3.84 6.50 -2.24
C ASN A 225 2.33 6.44 -2.07
N LEU A 226 1.85 5.47 -1.29
CA LEU A 226 0.45 5.29 -0.94
C LEU A 226 0.34 5.18 0.58
N SER A 227 0.01 6.30 1.23
CA SER A 227 -0.16 6.34 2.70
C SER A 227 -1.62 6.26 3.12
N LEU A 228 -2.46 5.67 2.30
CA LEU A 228 -3.87 5.39 2.54
C LEU A 228 -4.07 3.90 2.86
N GLY A 229 -4.93 3.60 3.83
CA GLY A 229 -5.21 2.22 4.17
C GLY A 229 -6.48 2.04 5.00
N SER A 230 -7.00 0.82 5.04
CA SER A 230 -8.21 0.46 5.78
C SER A 230 -7.94 0.31 7.28
N ASN A 231 -8.89 0.74 8.08
CA ASN A 231 -8.91 0.45 9.53
C ASN A 231 -9.30 -1.01 9.83
N ASP A 232 -9.88 -1.70 8.86
CA ASP A 232 -10.24 -3.12 9.00
C ASP A 232 -9.01 -4.00 8.84
N GLU A 233 -9.03 -5.12 9.54
CA GLU A 233 -7.95 -6.11 9.51
C GLU A 233 -8.06 -6.99 8.25
N VAL A 234 -6.92 -7.31 7.63
CA VAL A 234 -6.89 -8.33 6.57
C VAL A 234 -7.24 -9.70 7.14
N LYS A 235 -7.86 -10.54 6.32
CA LYS A 235 -8.22 -11.91 6.68
C LYS A 235 -7.02 -12.84 6.53
N ASP A 236 -6.97 -13.88 7.36
CA ASP A 236 -5.92 -14.90 7.27
C ASP A 236 -5.97 -15.64 5.92
N ASN A 237 -4.79 -15.87 5.35
CA ASN A 237 -4.61 -16.59 4.09
C ASN A 237 -5.44 -16.03 2.92
N PHE A 238 -5.65 -14.73 2.91
CA PHE A 238 -6.44 -14.03 1.90
C PHE A 238 -5.74 -12.73 1.49
N ILE A 239 -5.74 -12.44 0.20
CA ILE A 239 -5.28 -11.16 -0.36
C ILE A 239 -6.50 -10.30 -0.66
N SER A 240 -6.54 -9.07 -0.16
CA SER A 240 -7.63 -8.14 -0.44
C SER A 240 -7.70 -7.81 -1.94
N ALA A 241 -8.90 -7.48 -2.41
CA ALA A 241 -9.08 -7.11 -3.82
C ALA A 241 -8.25 -5.88 -4.19
N GLU A 242 -8.14 -4.93 -3.26
CA GLU A 242 -7.33 -3.73 -3.42
C GLU A 242 -5.83 -4.07 -3.57
N ALA A 243 -5.32 -4.95 -2.73
CA ALA A 243 -3.94 -5.43 -2.83
C ALA A 243 -3.68 -6.18 -4.14
N ALA A 244 -4.59 -7.04 -4.55
CA ALA A 244 -4.47 -7.80 -5.81
C ALA A 244 -4.43 -6.86 -7.03
N VAL A 245 -5.29 -5.84 -7.06
CA VAL A 245 -5.28 -4.84 -8.15
C VAL A 245 -4.01 -4.01 -8.12
N LEU A 246 -3.53 -3.63 -6.93
CA LEU A 246 -2.28 -2.90 -6.78
C LEU A 246 -1.09 -3.73 -7.28
N ASP A 247 -1.07 -5.03 -7.00
CA ASP A 247 -0.07 -5.97 -7.50
C ASP A 247 -0.09 -6.10 -9.01
N GLN A 248 -1.29 -6.15 -9.61
CA GLN A 248 -1.47 -6.16 -11.06
C GLN A 248 -0.96 -4.88 -11.71
N ILE A 249 -1.29 -3.70 -11.17
CA ILE A 249 -0.83 -2.40 -11.66
C ILE A 249 0.71 -2.36 -11.67
N GLN A 250 1.35 -2.80 -10.59
CA GLN A 250 2.81 -2.82 -10.49
C GLN A 250 3.46 -3.71 -11.55
N TYR A 251 2.84 -4.83 -11.85
CA TYR A 251 3.30 -5.74 -12.90
C TYR A 251 3.09 -5.15 -14.31
N GLU A 252 1.89 -4.61 -14.59
CA GLU A 252 1.52 -4.11 -15.91
C GLU A 252 2.32 -2.86 -16.32
N TYR A 253 2.61 -1.95 -15.37
CA TYR A 253 3.23 -0.66 -15.66
C TYR A 253 4.70 -0.56 -15.22
N ASP A 254 5.26 -1.64 -14.70
CA ASP A 254 6.64 -1.68 -14.21
C ASP A 254 6.96 -0.55 -13.21
N VAL A 255 6.14 -0.47 -12.18
CA VAL A 255 6.23 0.50 -11.09
C VAL A 255 6.32 -0.20 -9.74
N VAL A 256 6.72 0.52 -8.68
CA VAL A 256 6.70 0.03 -7.31
C VAL A 256 5.91 0.98 -6.42
N PHE A 257 5.02 0.41 -5.59
CA PHE A 257 4.34 1.14 -4.54
C PHE A 257 5.04 0.95 -3.20
N VAL A 258 5.21 2.04 -2.48
CA VAL A 258 5.57 2.05 -1.06
C VAL A 258 4.30 2.36 -0.29
N VAL A 259 3.86 1.43 0.53
CA VAL A 259 2.56 1.47 1.21
C VAL A 259 2.76 1.50 2.72
N ALA A 260 2.05 2.37 3.40
CA ALA A 260 2.04 2.42 4.87
C ALA A 260 1.38 1.16 5.45
N GLY A 261 1.97 0.62 6.54
CA GLY A 261 1.51 -0.61 7.21
C GLY A 261 0.23 -0.45 8.03
N THR A 262 -0.41 0.72 7.95
CA THR A 262 -1.60 1.13 8.70
C THR A 262 -1.40 1.27 10.22
N ASN A 263 -2.22 2.08 10.85
CA ASN A 263 -2.11 2.40 12.28
C ASN A 263 -3.33 1.88 13.05
N ALA A 264 -3.11 1.40 14.27
CA ALA A 264 -4.18 1.17 15.24
C ALA A 264 -3.60 1.04 16.64
N TYR A 265 -4.23 1.67 17.61
CA TYR A 265 -3.84 1.45 19.00
C TYR A 265 -4.16 0.03 19.47
N MET A 266 -3.30 -0.50 20.34
CA MET A 266 -3.53 -1.80 20.97
C MET A 266 -4.86 -1.80 21.75
N ASN A 267 -5.66 -2.82 21.54
CA ASN A 267 -6.86 -3.06 22.32
C ASN A 267 -6.60 -4.21 23.29
N LYS A 268 -6.71 -3.93 24.61
CA LYS A 268 -6.45 -4.91 25.69
C LYS A 268 -5.10 -5.64 25.53
N GLY A 269 -4.07 -4.92 25.09
CA GLY A 269 -2.72 -5.48 24.91
C GLY A 269 -2.53 -6.32 23.63
N LYS A 270 -3.55 -6.38 22.76
CA LYS A 270 -3.47 -7.08 21.48
C LYS A 270 -3.36 -6.09 20.33
N ARG A 271 -2.41 -6.30 19.42
CA ARG A 271 -2.27 -5.54 18.18
C ARG A 271 -3.32 -5.99 17.17
N LYS A 272 -3.71 -5.08 16.30
CA LYS A 272 -4.51 -5.41 15.12
C LYS A 272 -3.61 -5.88 13.98
N LYS A 273 -4.15 -6.69 13.08
CA LYS A 273 -3.50 -7.00 11.81
C LYS A 273 -3.48 -5.79 10.89
N ILE A 274 -2.53 -5.77 9.95
CA ILE A 274 -2.48 -4.75 8.90
C ILE A 274 -3.82 -4.66 8.16
N GLY A 275 -4.09 -3.48 7.60
CA GLY A 275 -5.28 -3.22 6.79
C GLY A 275 -4.97 -3.21 5.30
N SER A 276 -5.99 -3.43 4.47
CA SER A 276 -5.86 -3.29 3.01
C SER A 276 -5.43 -1.85 2.63
N PRO A 277 -4.56 -1.66 1.62
CA PRO A 277 -3.90 -2.63 0.76
C PRO A 277 -2.50 -3.06 1.25
N ALA A 278 -2.20 -2.93 2.55
CA ALA A 278 -0.89 -3.31 3.09
C ALA A 278 -0.61 -4.84 3.04
N ASP A 279 -1.54 -5.62 2.52
CA ASP A 279 -1.39 -7.03 2.19
C ASP A 279 -0.92 -7.28 0.74
N SER A 280 -0.64 -6.23 -0.05
CA SER A 280 -0.06 -6.34 -1.40
C SER A 280 1.28 -7.06 -1.36
N LEU A 281 1.45 -8.06 -2.22
CA LEU A 281 2.68 -8.87 -2.29
C LEU A 281 3.82 -8.13 -2.99
N ASN A 282 3.49 -7.35 -4.03
CA ASN A 282 4.48 -6.67 -4.85
C ASN A 282 4.92 -5.32 -4.27
N SER A 283 4.09 -4.67 -3.48
CA SER A 283 4.42 -3.40 -2.82
C SER A 283 5.48 -3.58 -1.73
N ILE A 284 6.18 -2.51 -1.39
CA ILE A 284 6.98 -2.43 -0.16
C ILE A 284 6.09 -1.87 0.94
N ILE A 285 5.77 -2.71 1.90
CA ILE A 285 4.97 -2.33 3.06
C ILE A 285 5.89 -1.88 4.19
N VAL A 286 5.65 -0.69 4.71
CA VAL A 286 6.51 -0.04 5.69
C VAL A 286 5.77 0.15 7.02
N ASN A 287 6.28 -0.49 8.06
CA ASN A 287 5.85 -0.24 9.44
C ASN A 287 6.71 0.82 10.13
N SER A 288 6.25 1.28 11.29
CA SER A 288 6.89 2.33 12.05
C SER A 288 7.65 1.80 13.27
N VAL A 289 8.85 2.36 13.46
CA VAL A 289 9.62 2.24 14.70
C VAL A 289 9.88 3.63 15.30
N ASP A 290 10.15 3.67 16.60
CA ASP A 290 10.67 4.85 17.28
C ASP A 290 12.16 5.06 16.97
N PHE A 291 12.76 6.17 17.48
CA PHE A 291 14.17 6.46 17.22
C PHE A 291 15.15 5.53 17.96
N GLU A 292 14.66 4.66 18.85
CA GLU A 292 15.43 3.59 19.47
C GLU A 292 15.35 2.28 18.67
N GLY A 293 14.57 2.26 17.56
CA GLY A 293 14.37 1.11 16.71
C GLY A 293 13.33 0.10 17.23
N LYS A 294 12.53 0.49 18.22
CA LYS A 294 11.45 -0.36 18.74
C LYS A 294 10.17 -0.18 17.94
N PRO A 295 9.41 -1.28 17.67
CA PRO A 295 8.10 -1.17 17.04
C PRO A 295 7.18 -0.25 17.85
N THR A 296 6.54 0.71 17.17
CA THR A 296 5.64 1.65 17.82
C THR A 296 4.34 0.96 18.27
N ASP A 297 3.69 1.53 19.28
CA ASP A 297 2.45 0.95 19.85
C ASP A 297 1.28 0.95 18.87
N TYR A 298 1.28 1.86 17.90
CA TYR A 298 0.24 1.96 16.88
C TYR A 298 0.53 1.12 15.62
N SER A 299 1.76 0.61 15.43
CA SER A 299 2.08 -0.27 14.30
C SER A 299 1.28 -1.57 14.41
N ARG A 300 0.67 -1.96 13.30
CA ARG A 300 -0.08 -3.20 13.18
C ARG A 300 0.85 -4.36 12.85
N GLU A 301 0.43 -5.58 13.15
CA GLU A 301 1.18 -6.79 12.82
C GLU A 301 0.69 -7.44 11.53
N GLY A 302 1.59 -8.11 10.80
CA GLY A 302 1.24 -8.71 9.51
C GLY A 302 1.72 -10.13 9.33
N THR A 303 0.73 -11.05 9.22
CA THR A 303 0.85 -12.25 8.39
C THR A 303 -0.22 -12.14 7.33
N VAL A 304 0.15 -12.16 6.05
CA VAL A 304 -0.81 -12.08 4.96
C VAL A 304 -1.27 -13.49 4.59
N LEU A 305 -0.33 -14.31 4.15
CA LEU A 305 -0.53 -15.74 3.93
C LEU A 305 0.26 -16.51 4.99
N SER A 306 -0.07 -17.76 5.25
CA SER A 306 0.62 -18.58 6.26
C SER A 306 2.14 -18.66 6.07
N PHE A 307 2.62 -18.38 4.86
CA PHE A 307 4.03 -18.42 4.47
C PHE A 307 4.59 -17.06 4.02
N PHE A 308 3.80 -15.98 4.08
CA PHE A 308 4.20 -14.66 3.59
C PHE A 308 3.97 -13.58 4.64
N ILE A 309 5.04 -12.96 5.08
CA ILE A 309 5.03 -11.94 6.15
C ILE A 309 5.03 -10.54 5.52
N LYS A 310 4.21 -9.67 6.08
CA LYS A 310 4.25 -8.22 5.95
C LYS A 310 4.30 -7.61 7.37
N PRO A 311 4.88 -6.43 7.56
CA PRO A 311 5.48 -5.55 6.55
C PRO A 311 6.74 -6.14 5.91
N ASP A 312 7.23 -5.54 4.82
CA ASP A 312 8.53 -5.90 4.25
C ASP A 312 9.68 -5.36 5.11
N VAL A 313 9.55 -4.10 5.53
CA VAL A 313 10.55 -3.37 6.33
C VAL A 313 9.87 -2.43 7.33
N ALA A 314 10.67 -1.91 8.25
CA ALA A 314 10.27 -0.81 9.13
C ALA A 314 11.17 0.41 8.95
N TYR A 315 10.64 1.57 9.29
CA TYR A 315 11.39 2.82 9.31
C TYR A 315 10.86 3.77 10.39
N TYR A 316 11.56 4.87 10.62
CA TYR A 316 11.25 5.83 11.67
C TYR A 316 9.98 6.62 11.34
N GLY A 317 8.91 6.41 12.09
CA GLY A 317 7.62 7.10 11.96
C GLY A 317 7.21 7.84 13.23
N GLY A 318 8.13 7.94 14.20
CA GLY A 318 7.86 8.54 15.52
C GLY A 318 7.19 7.55 16.48
N GLY A 319 7.12 7.92 17.75
CA GLY A 319 6.56 7.11 18.84
C GLY A 319 7.26 7.43 20.16
N ASN A 320 6.73 6.98 21.29
CA ASN A 320 7.32 7.18 22.61
C ASN A 320 7.69 8.66 22.89
N LYS A 321 6.80 9.60 22.55
CA LYS A 321 7.01 11.06 22.65
C LYS A 321 8.08 11.61 21.70
N GLN A 322 8.50 10.86 20.73
CA GLN A 322 9.37 11.28 19.64
C GLN A 322 8.52 11.44 18.37
N TYR A 323 8.73 12.51 17.64
CA TYR A 323 7.86 12.91 16.54
C TYR A 323 8.65 13.10 15.26
N ILE A 324 7.99 12.91 14.13
CA ILE A 324 8.46 13.33 12.82
C ILE A 324 7.97 14.76 12.58
N ASN A 325 8.86 15.64 12.19
CA ASN A 325 8.49 16.99 11.78
C ASN A 325 8.05 16.98 10.31
N VAL A 326 6.91 17.58 10.06
CA VAL A 326 6.32 17.70 8.71
C VAL A 326 5.85 19.13 8.47
N CYS A 327 5.58 19.48 7.22
CA CYS A 327 4.87 20.71 6.89
C CYS A 327 3.42 20.39 6.56
N GLU A 328 2.51 21.04 7.27
CA GLU A 328 1.07 21.06 6.98
C GLU A 328 0.67 22.42 6.39
N PRO A 329 -0.58 22.60 5.91
CA PRO A 329 -1.03 23.89 5.33
C PRO A 329 -0.78 25.11 6.20
N LEU A 330 -0.81 24.94 7.52
CA LEU A 330 -0.64 26.02 8.49
C LEU A 330 0.80 26.17 9.04
N GLY A 331 1.76 25.36 8.54
CA GLY A 331 3.15 25.43 8.96
C GLY A 331 3.69 24.08 9.46
N LEU A 332 4.72 24.12 10.34
CA LEU A 332 5.30 22.89 10.91
C LEU A 332 4.37 22.21 11.88
N ALA A 333 4.27 20.90 11.73
CA ALA A 333 3.59 20.01 12.66
C ALA A 333 4.53 18.89 13.12
N ARG A 334 4.17 18.25 14.23
CA ARG A 334 4.81 17.05 14.78
C ARG A 334 3.82 15.90 14.73
N VAL A 335 4.21 14.82 14.08
CA VAL A 335 3.31 13.71 13.81
C VAL A 335 3.96 12.37 14.15
N THR A 336 3.13 11.33 14.25
CA THR A 336 3.57 9.95 14.34
C THR A 336 2.66 9.08 13.47
N GLY A 337 3.21 8.09 12.78
CA GLY A 337 2.41 7.18 11.94
C GLY A 337 3.25 6.44 10.91
N THR A 338 2.75 5.28 10.47
CA THR A 338 3.34 4.54 9.35
C THR A 338 3.28 5.35 8.05
N SER A 339 2.29 6.24 7.92
CA SER A 339 2.13 7.18 6.82
C SER A 339 3.33 8.12 6.64
N TYR A 340 4.08 8.36 7.71
CA TYR A 340 5.27 9.22 7.69
C TYR A 340 6.58 8.43 7.56
N ALA A 341 6.56 7.13 7.79
CA ALA A 341 7.68 6.23 7.52
C ALA A 341 7.77 5.86 6.03
N ALA A 342 6.64 5.61 5.39
CA ALA A 342 6.56 5.18 3.99
C ALA A 342 7.21 6.17 3.00
N PRO A 343 6.95 7.49 3.04
CA PRO A 343 7.56 8.44 2.11
C PRO A 343 9.09 8.50 2.22
N LEU A 344 9.66 8.25 3.39
CA LEU A 344 11.11 8.19 3.58
C LEU A 344 11.74 6.96 2.90
N ILE A 345 11.02 5.85 2.84
CA ILE A 345 11.41 4.67 2.06
C ILE A 345 11.22 4.91 0.57
N ALA A 346 10.15 5.61 0.16
CA ALA A 346 9.93 5.96 -1.25
C ALA A 346 11.09 6.79 -1.82
N ARG A 347 11.67 7.72 -1.05
CA ARG A 347 12.86 8.49 -1.42
C ARG A 347 14.07 7.58 -1.72
N LYS A 348 14.32 6.60 -0.86
CA LYS A 348 15.44 5.64 -1.02
C LYS A 348 15.26 4.78 -2.28
N LEU A 349 14.05 4.27 -2.50
CA LEU A 349 13.74 3.53 -3.72
C LEU A 349 13.90 4.38 -4.98
N ALA A 350 13.41 5.62 -4.95
CA ALA A 350 13.57 6.53 -6.06
C ALA A 350 15.05 6.82 -6.35
N TYR A 351 15.88 6.98 -5.33
CA TYR A 351 17.32 7.13 -5.49
C TYR A 351 17.96 5.89 -6.15
N LEU A 352 17.65 4.69 -5.65
CA LEU A 352 18.17 3.44 -6.20
C LEU A 352 17.76 3.25 -7.67
N ILE A 353 16.54 3.59 -8.02
CA ILE A 353 16.03 3.41 -9.40
C ILE A 353 16.52 4.52 -10.33
N HIS A 354 16.36 5.79 -9.96
CA HIS A 354 16.60 6.91 -10.88
C HIS A 354 18.03 7.42 -10.86
N ILE A 355 18.73 7.36 -9.73
CA ILE A 355 20.10 7.86 -9.62
C ILE A 355 21.11 6.73 -9.84
N MET A 356 20.87 5.55 -9.25
CA MET A 356 21.78 4.41 -9.43
C MET A 356 21.43 3.55 -10.65
N GLY A 357 20.26 3.75 -11.27
CA GLY A 357 19.86 3.05 -12.49
C GLY A 357 19.46 1.58 -12.27
N LEU A 358 19.10 1.20 -11.05
CA LEU A 358 18.67 -0.17 -10.73
C LEU A 358 17.25 -0.43 -11.24
N ARG A 359 16.99 -1.68 -11.62
CA ARG A 359 15.64 -2.12 -11.90
C ARG A 359 14.82 -2.18 -10.61
N ARG A 360 13.53 -2.14 -10.72
CA ARG A 360 12.58 -2.18 -9.60
C ARG A 360 12.85 -3.34 -8.64
N GLU A 361 13.03 -4.55 -9.17
CA GLU A 361 13.28 -5.76 -8.37
C GLU A 361 14.63 -5.70 -7.65
N GLU A 362 15.66 -5.17 -8.31
CA GLU A 362 17.00 -5.00 -7.75
C GLU A 362 16.98 -3.98 -6.62
N ALA A 363 16.34 -2.83 -6.84
CA ALA A 363 16.18 -1.79 -5.82
C ALA A 363 15.40 -2.29 -4.59
N LYS A 364 14.31 -3.03 -4.82
CA LYS A 364 13.53 -3.67 -3.74
C LYS A 364 14.36 -4.69 -2.98
N ALA A 365 15.07 -5.57 -3.67
CA ALA A 365 15.90 -6.60 -3.05
C ALA A 365 17.01 -5.98 -2.20
N LEU A 366 17.71 -4.98 -2.73
CA LEU A 366 18.78 -4.29 -2.03
C LEU A 366 18.28 -3.57 -0.77
N LEU A 367 17.14 -2.88 -0.88
CA LEU A 367 16.52 -2.22 0.27
C LEU A 367 16.14 -3.21 1.38
N ILE A 368 15.58 -4.36 1.03
CA ILE A 368 15.21 -5.42 1.98
C ILE A 368 16.47 -6.05 2.60
N ASP A 369 17.48 -6.34 1.79
CA ASP A 369 18.74 -6.91 2.26
C ASP A 369 19.44 -6.00 3.27
N SER A 370 19.48 -4.70 2.99
CA SER A 370 20.04 -3.71 3.91
C SER A 370 19.34 -3.65 5.27
N ALA A 371 18.04 -3.96 5.31
CA ALA A 371 17.25 -3.99 6.53
C ALA A 371 17.52 -5.24 7.38
N ILE A 372 17.89 -6.37 6.75
CA ILE A 372 18.19 -7.63 7.46
C ILE A 372 19.41 -7.46 8.40
N GLY A 373 20.45 -6.77 7.91
CA GLY A 373 21.71 -6.62 8.61
C GLY A 373 22.46 -7.96 8.74
N TRP A 374 23.78 -7.88 8.94
CA TRP A 374 24.62 -9.07 9.10
C TRP A 374 24.42 -9.73 10.47
N ASN A 375 24.19 -11.05 10.50
CA ASN A 375 24.04 -11.87 11.72
C ASN A 375 22.86 -11.51 12.64
N ASN A 376 21.77 -11.00 12.10
CA ASN A 376 20.62 -10.56 12.91
C ASN A 376 19.39 -11.43 12.60
N GLU A 377 19.36 -12.64 13.14
CA GLU A 377 18.17 -13.51 13.07
C GLU A 377 17.05 -12.91 13.94
N LYS A 378 15.94 -12.56 13.29
CA LYS A 378 14.74 -12.04 13.96
C LYS A 378 13.78 -13.18 14.28
N THR A 379 13.16 -13.10 15.44
CA THR A 379 12.07 -14.00 15.82
C THR A 379 10.85 -13.79 14.94
N PHE A 380 9.90 -14.71 14.95
CA PHE A 380 8.65 -14.56 14.20
C PHE A 380 7.85 -13.35 14.68
N GLU A 381 7.80 -13.13 15.99
CA GLU A 381 7.13 -12.00 16.64
C GLU A 381 7.72 -10.66 16.23
N GLU A 382 9.03 -10.58 16.05
CA GLU A 382 9.68 -9.38 15.53
C GLU A 382 9.36 -9.17 14.03
N ARG A 383 9.40 -10.23 13.24
CA ARG A 383 9.16 -10.17 11.80
C ARG A 383 7.75 -9.68 11.45
N VAL A 384 6.73 -10.06 12.20
CA VAL A 384 5.36 -9.58 11.94
C VAL A 384 5.18 -8.09 12.25
N LEU A 385 6.13 -7.48 12.99
CA LEU A 385 6.12 -6.06 13.35
C LEU A 385 7.04 -5.21 12.48
N ILE A 386 8.24 -5.69 12.18
CA ILE A 386 9.27 -4.92 11.47
C ILE A 386 9.74 -5.57 10.17
N GLY A 387 9.10 -6.64 9.75
CA GLY A 387 9.46 -7.35 8.52
C GLY A 387 10.89 -7.90 8.57
N ASN A 388 11.64 -7.60 7.52
CA ASN A 388 13.06 -7.97 7.44
C ASN A 388 13.94 -7.11 8.35
N GLY A 389 13.47 -5.96 8.82
CA GLY A 389 14.16 -5.08 9.74
C GLY A 389 14.00 -3.60 9.44
N ILE A 390 14.90 -2.81 10.02
CA ILE A 390 14.90 -1.36 9.89
C ILE A 390 15.89 -0.97 8.80
N VAL A 391 15.41 -0.26 7.79
CA VAL A 391 16.27 0.22 6.70
C VAL A 391 17.24 1.28 7.24
N PRO A 392 18.53 1.25 6.87
CA PRO A 392 19.50 2.25 7.27
C PRO A 392 19.09 3.68 6.90
N ILE A 393 19.49 4.67 7.74
CA ILE A 393 19.15 6.08 7.48
C ILE A 393 19.85 6.56 6.22
N ARG A 394 21.17 6.37 6.12
CA ARG A 394 21.98 6.85 4.99
C ARG A 394 21.88 5.90 3.81
N ILE A 395 21.69 6.47 2.61
CA ILE A 395 21.61 5.70 1.36
C ILE A 395 22.91 4.94 1.06
N GLU A 396 24.05 5.44 1.51
CA GLU A 396 25.36 4.79 1.33
C GLU A 396 25.47 3.45 2.09
N ASN A 397 24.56 3.17 3.01
CA ASN A 397 24.51 1.94 3.80
C ASN A 397 23.48 0.93 3.25
N ILE A 398 22.85 1.21 2.12
CA ILE A 398 21.96 0.38 1.36
C ILE A 398 22.71 -0.15 0.12
#